data_bffc5c2f007acbaeaa57b55af9272abb
#
_entry.id   bffc5c2f007acbaeaa57b55af9272abb
#
_cell.length_a   1.000
_cell.length_b   1.000
_cell.length_c   1.000
_cell.angle_alpha   90.00
_cell.angle_beta   90.00
_cell.angle_gamma   90.00
#
_symmetry.space_group_name_H-M   'P 1'
#
loop_
_entity.id
_entity.type
_entity.pdbx_description
1 polymer ?
#
loop_
_entity_poly.entity_id
_entity_poly.type
_entity_poly.pdbx_seq_one_letter_code
_entity_poly.pdbx_strand_id
1 'polypeptide(L)'
;MKSNNTFYNSASAYYDKMIDFDSALQKRKILLSSFIVEKIKSVADVGCGTGVDSISLSQLRLNVTSFDPSAEMINTARTNSEKHNCKIDFQNFGANEIPKTFYNRFDLVVSLGNTLANIPFTKIEKSVVKLFKLLKKDGRVLIQILNYERILKEKERIVNITKKDDEYFIRFYDFEKKDLTFNILKFNADQTSRKELISTKIFPYTSKEFKKVFKEAGFKKIELFGSLDKKPFDEKTSNDLVLFAHR
;
A
#
# COMPACT_ATOMS: atom_id res chain seq x y z
N MET A 1 21.88 0.74 6.48
CA MET A 1 20.62 0.14 5.96
C MET A 1 20.26 0.85 4.67
N LYS A 2 19.96 0.09 3.62
CA LYS A 2 19.41 0.67 2.38
C LYS A 2 18.04 1.29 2.73
N SER A 3 17.71 2.45 2.17
CA SER A 3 16.41 3.09 2.40
C SER A 3 15.28 2.21 1.84
N ASN A 4 14.04 2.37 2.32
CA ASN A 4 12.88 1.65 1.75
C ASN A 4 12.78 1.87 0.24
N ASN A 5 13.17 3.03 -0.28
CA ASN A 5 13.20 3.30 -1.72
C ASN A 5 14.15 2.36 -2.47
N THR A 6 15.32 2.04 -1.91
CA THR A 6 16.27 1.08 -2.53
C THR A 6 15.66 -0.32 -2.60
N PHE A 7 14.91 -0.75 -1.58
CA PHE A 7 14.19 -2.02 -1.59
C PHE A 7 13.17 -2.07 -2.72
N TYR A 8 12.29 -1.08 -2.82
CA TYR A 8 11.24 -1.03 -3.83
C TYR A 8 11.79 -0.82 -5.24
N ASN A 9 12.87 -0.05 -5.41
CA ASN A 9 13.57 0.06 -6.69
C ASN A 9 14.10 -1.30 -7.15
N SER A 10 14.70 -2.10 -6.24
CA SER A 10 15.17 -3.44 -6.58
C SER A 10 14.02 -4.42 -6.86
N ALA A 11 12.92 -4.33 -6.09
CA ALA A 11 11.78 -5.22 -6.25
C ALA A 11 10.97 -4.96 -7.52
N SER A 12 10.95 -3.74 -8.07
CA SER A 12 10.08 -3.32 -9.18
C SER A 12 10.16 -4.25 -10.39
N ALA A 13 11.34 -4.76 -10.70
CA ALA A 13 11.58 -5.63 -11.86
C ALA A 13 10.82 -6.98 -11.82
N TYR A 14 10.45 -7.46 -10.63
CA TYR A 14 9.78 -8.75 -10.45
C TYR A 14 8.52 -8.68 -9.56
N TYR A 15 8.16 -7.48 -9.09
CA TYR A 15 7.04 -7.28 -8.18
C TYR A 15 5.72 -7.77 -8.78
N ASP A 16 5.46 -7.44 -10.03
CA ASP A 16 4.24 -7.83 -10.75
C ASP A 16 4.14 -9.35 -10.95
N LYS A 17 5.27 -10.03 -11.22
CA LYS A 17 5.31 -11.51 -11.28
C LYS A 17 4.93 -12.12 -9.93
N MET A 18 5.45 -11.54 -8.84
CA MET A 18 5.26 -12.04 -7.48
C MET A 18 3.80 -11.91 -7.00
N ILE A 19 3.08 -10.85 -7.43
CA ILE A 19 1.69 -10.60 -6.99
C ILE A 19 0.62 -11.10 -7.95
N ASP A 20 0.97 -11.62 -9.14
CA ASP A 20 0.04 -11.94 -10.22
C ASP A 20 -0.83 -10.73 -10.59
N PHE A 21 -0.21 -9.79 -11.29
CA PHE A 21 -0.75 -8.44 -11.51
C PHE A 21 -2.19 -8.43 -12.05
N ASP A 22 -2.47 -9.21 -13.08
CA ASP A 22 -3.80 -9.21 -13.72
C ASP A 22 -4.90 -9.77 -12.82
N SER A 23 -4.58 -10.84 -12.08
CA SER A 23 -5.51 -11.39 -11.07
C SER A 23 -5.74 -10.40 -9.93
N ALA A 24 -4.68 -9.74 -9.46
CA ALA A 24 -4.78 -8.71 -8.43
C ALA A 24 -5.62 -7.52 -8.89
N LEU A 25 -5.44 -7.06 -10.15
CA LEU A 25 -6.19 -5.96 -10.75
C LEU A 25 -7.70 -6.23 -10.75
N GLN A 26 -8.12 -7.40 -11.21
CA GLN A 26 -9.55 -7.76 -11.25
C GLN A 26 -10.18 -7.80 -9.85
N LYS A 27 -9.50 -8.45 -8.90
CA LYS A 27 -9.96 -8.50 -7.51
C LYS A 27 -10.05 -7.10 -6.89
N ARG A 28 -9.04 -6.28 -7.12
CA ARG A 28 -8.95 -4.94 -6.53
C ARG A 28 -10.04 -4.02 -7.05
N LYS A 29 -10.35 -4.08 -8.34
CA LYS A 29 -11.44 -3.31 -8.95
C LYS A 29 -12.80 -3.63 -8.29
N ILE A 30 -13.11 -4.91 -8.07
CA ILE A 30 -14.35 -5.33 -7.39
C ILE A 30 -14.38 -4.81 -5.95
N LEU A 31 -13.32 -5.00 -5.19
CA LEU A 31 -13.25 -4.59 -3.78
C LEU A 31 -13.36 -3.07 -3.62
N LEU A 32 -12.65 -2.31 -4.44
CA LEU A 32 -12.64 -0.85 -4.36
C LEU A 32 -13.99 -0.24 -4.77
N SER A 33 -14.73 -0.86 -5.69
CA SER A 33 -16.05 -0.37 -6.11
C SER A 33 -17.01 -0.17 -4.93
N SER A 34 -16.90 -0.98 -3.87
CA SER A 34 -17.74 -0.90 -2.67
C SER A 34 -17.51 0.37 -1.84
N PHE A 35 -16.37 1.05 -2.01
CA PHE A 35 -16.04 2.31 -1.33
C PHE A 35 -16.33 3.55 -2.19
N ILE A 36 -16.62 3.35 -3.49
CA ILE A 36 -16.91 4.43 -4.42
C ILE A 36 -18.39 4.75 -4.39
N VAL A 37 -18.69 6.00 -4.11
CA VAL A 37 -20.05 6.56 -4.19
C VAL A 37 -20.07 7.60 -5.30
N GLU A 38 -21.25 7.93 -5.82
CA GLU A 38 -21.44 8.80 -6.99
C GLU A 38 -20.68 10.14 -6.92
N LYS A 39 -20.52 10.69 -5.72
CA LYS A 39 -19.81 11.96 -5.49
C LYS A 39 -18.29 11.88 -5.70
N ILE A 40 -17.70 10.69 -5.65
CA ILE A 40 -16.25 10.51 -5.79
C ILE A 40 -15.91 10.55 -7.28
N LYS A 41 -15.11 11.54 -7.67
CA LYS A 41 -14.63 11.73 -9.05
C LYS A 41 -13.12 11.80 -9.14
N SER A 42 -12.44 12.31 -8.10
CA SER A 42 -11.00 12.52 -8.05
C SER A 42 -10.37 11.71 -6.91
N VAL A 43 -9.33 10.95 -7.21
CA VAL A 43 -8.67 10.06 -6.24
C VAL A 43 -7.16 10.30 -6.24
N ALA A 44 -6.57 10.35 -5.05
CA ALA A 44 -5.13 10.23 -4.86
C ALA A 44 -4.81 8.80 -4.39
N ASP A 45 -3.91 8.12 -5.09
CA ASP A 45 -3.35 6.83 -4.67
C ASP A 45 -1.93 7.06 -4.14
N VAL A 46 -1.73 6.89 -2.82
CA VAL A 46 -0.47 7.22 -2.14
C VAL A 46 0.28 5.95 -1.76
N GLY A 47 1.43 5.75 -2.39
CA GLY A 47 2.20 4.52 -2.37
C GLY A 47 1.66 3.52 -3.39
N CYS A 48 1.50 3.98 -4.63
CA CYS A 48 0.83 3.23 -5.70
C CYS A 48 1.61 2.00 -6.19
N GLY A 49 2.90 1.89 -5.87
CA GLY A 49 3.75 0.80 -6.35
C GLY A 49 3.71 0.70 -7.87
N THR A 50 3.47 -0.50 -8.40
CA THR A 50 3.38 -0.80 -9.84
C THR A 50 2.01 -0.47 -10.46
N GLY A 51 1.08 0.16 -9.69
CA GLY A 51 -0.14 0.77 -10.22
C GLY A 51 -1.41 -0.07 -10.17
N VAL A 52 -1.44 -1.21 -9.50
CA VAL A 52 -2.64 -2.08 -9.42
C VAL A 52 -3.88 -1.31 -8.96
N ASP A 53 -3.78 -0.58 -7.84
CA ASP A 53 -4.91 0.17 -7.28
C ASP A 53 -5.27 1.38 -8.14
N SER A 54 -4.26 2.08 -8.64
CA SER A 54 -4.42 3.23 -9.56
C SER A 54 -5.18 2.86 -10.83
N ILE A 55 -4.79 1.75 -11.47
CA ILE A 55 -5.44 1.24 -12.69
C ILE A 55 -6.85 0.76 -12.38
N SER A 56 -7.05 0.05 -11.27
CA SER A 56 -8.39 -0.39 -10.82
C SER A 56 -9.33 0.80 -10.65
N LEU A 57 -8.88 1.89 -10.01
CA LEU A 57 -9.65 3.11 -9.81
C LEU A 57 -9.93 3.85 -11.12
N SER A 58 -8.94 3.91 -12.04
CA SER A 58 -9.11 4.49 -13.37
C SER A 58 -10.15 3.72 -14.19
N GLN A 59 -10.15 2.38 -14.12
CA GLN A 59 -11.16 1.54 -14.77
C GLN A 59 -12.57 1.69 -14.16
N LEU A 60 -12.68 2.24 -12.93
CA LEU A 60 -13.95 2.68 -12.33
C LEU A 60 -14.35 4.10 -12.77
N ARG A 61 -13.69 4.66 -13.80
CA ARG A 61 -13.95 5.99 -14.39
C ARG A 61 -13.66 7.15 -13.42
N LEU A 62 -12.66 6.99 -12.57
CA LEU A 62 -12.20 8.04 -11.66
C LEU A 62 -10.96 8.75 -12.22
N ASN A 63 -10.82 10.03 -11.93
CA ASN A 63 -9.60 10.80 -12.24
C ASN A 63 -8.56 10.48 -11.16
N VAL A 64 -7.49 9.78 -11.52
CA VAL A 64 -6.50 9.28 -10.58
C VAL A 64 -5.19 10.06 -10.70
N THR A 65 -4.67 10.54 -9.58
CA THR A 65 -3.29 11.00 -9.41
C THR A 65 -2.60 10.07 -8.41
N SER A 66 -1.46 9.51 -8.80
CA SER A 66 -0.76 8.47 -8.05
C SER A 66 0.60 8.93 -7.61
N PHE A 67 0.99 8.57 -6.38
CA PHE A 67 2.24 8.98 -5.76
C PHE A 67 3.00 7.77 -5.27
N ASP A 68 4.30 7.69 -5.57
CA ASP A 68 5.22 6.72 -4.99
C ASP A 68 6.64 7.32 -4.87
N PRO A 69 7.39 7.06 -3.79
CA PRO A 69 8.75 7.57 -3.65
C PRO A 69 9.76 6.84 -4.53
N SER A 70 9.43 5.65 -5.07
CA SER A 70 10.30 4.87 -5.96
C SER A 70 10.05 5.27 -7.41
N ALA A 71 11.07 5.84 -8.06
CA ALA A 71 11.00 6.18 -9.48
C ALA A 71 10.81 4.93 -10.36
N GLU A 72 11.43 3.80 -9.97
CA GLU A 72 11.29 2.54 -10.71
C GLU A 72 9.87 1.96 -10.61
N MET A 73 9.21 2.07 -9.44
CA MET A 73 7.80 1.71 -9.30
C MET A 73 6.91 2.60 -10.19
N ILE A 74 7.15 3.91 -10.21
CA ILE A 74 6.42 4.85 -11.08
C ILE A 74 6.61 4.50 -12.56
N ASN A 75 7.83 4.17 -13.00
CA ASN A 75 8.08 3.76 -14.38
C ASN A 75 7.32 2.48 -14.75
N THR A 76 7.35 1.48 -13.88
CA THR A 76 6.58 0.24 -14.05
C THR A 76 5.07 0.52 -14.07
N ALA A 77 4.57 1.39 -13.17
CA ALA A 77 3.16 1.76 -13.12
C ALA A 77 2.69 2.47 -14.41
N ARG A 78 3.53 3.33 -15.01
CA ARG A 78 3.24 3.96 -16.31
C ARG A 78 3.10 2.91 -17.42
N THR A 79 4.07 1.99 -17.51
CA THR A 79 4.02 0.88 -18.48
C THR A 79 2.76 0.03 -18.30
N ASN A 80 2.40 -0.30 -17.05
CA ASN A 80 1.20 -1.07 -16.75
C ASN A 80 -0.07 -0.29 -17.12
N SER A 81 -0.13 1.02 -16.82
CA SER A 81 -1.30 1.85 -17.15
C SER A 81 -1.50 1.96 -18.66
N GLU A 82 -0.44 2.06 -19.47
CA GLU A 82 -0.49 2.06 -20.92
C GLU A 82 -1.04 0.74 -21.46
N LYS A 83 -0.56 -0.41 -20.97
CA LYS A 83 -1.08 -1.74 -21.33
C LYS A 83 -2.57 -1.89 -21.07
N HIS A 84 -3.08 -1.24 -20.03
CA HIS A 84 -4.50 -1.29 -19.65
C HIS A 84 -5.32 -0.11 -20.21
N ASN A 85 -4.75 0.73 -21.09
CA ASN A 85 -5.39 1.92 -21.69
C ASN A 85 -5.95 2.89 -20.63
N CYS A 86 -5.25 3.06 -19.50
CA CYS A 86 -5.61 3.96 -18.42
C CYS A 86 -4.77 5.23 -18.45
N LYS A 87 -5.42 6.40 -18.36
CA LYS A 87 -4.75 7.70 -18.24
C LYS A 87 -4.67 8.09 -16.77
N ILE A 88 -3.47 8.04 -16.19
CA ILE A 88 -3.20 8.29 -14.78
C ILE A 88 -2.04 9.30 -14.67
N ASP A 89 -2.18 10.26 -13.74
CA ASP A 89 -1.12 11.23 -13.41
C ASP A 89 -0.21 10.63 -12.33
N PHE A 90 1.00 10.21 -12.72
CA PHE A 90 1.98 9.61 -11.81
C PHE A 90 3.04 10.62 -11.37
N GLN A 91 3.24 10.74 -10.05
CA GLN A 91 4.10 11.70 -9.38
C GLN A 91 5.10 10.98 -8.46
N ASN A 92 6.39 11.31 -8.55
CA ASN A 92 7.41 10.68 -7.73
C ASN A 92 7.60 11.43 -6.40
N PHE A 93 6.69 11.17 -5.44
CA PHE A 93 6.72 11.75 -4.08
C PHE A 93 6.33 10.72 -3.03
N GLY A 94 7.07 10.68 -1.92
CA GLY A 94 6.64 9.98 -0.71
C GLY A 94 5.49 10.68 0.00
N ALA A 95 4.70 9.95 0.80
CA ALA A 95 3.50 10.46 1.46
C ALA A 95 3.70 11.77 2.25
N ASN A 96 4.87 11.94 2.90
CA ASN A 96 5.22 13.14 3.65
C ASN A 96 5.85 14.26 2.80
N GLU A 97 6.05 14.04 1.50
CA GLU A 97 6.72 14.94 0.57
C GLU A 97 5.77 15.57 -0.45
N ILE A 98 4.55 15.04 -0.59
CA ILE A 98 3.57 15.51 -1.57
C ILE A 98 3.42 17.05 -1.47
N PRO A 99 3.61 17.80 -2.58
CA PRO A 99 3.55 19.25 -2.59
C PRO A 99 2.18 19.82 -2.21
N LYS A 100 2.17 21.05 -1.68
CA LYS A 100 0.94 21.75 -1.30
C LYS A 100 -0.01 22.03 -2.50
N THR A 101 0.51 22.01 -3.71
CA THR A 101 -0.26 22.17 -4.96
C THR A 101 -1.32 21.08 -5.17
N PHE A 102 -1.21 19.96 -4.45
CA PHE A 102 -2.19 18.88 -4.46
C PHE A 102 -3.23 18.96 -3.32
N TYR A 103 -3.15 19.94 -2.42
CA TYR A 103 -4.08 20.06 -1.29
C TYR A 103 -5.50 20.43 -1.74
N ASN A 104 -6.50 19.88 -1.05
CA ASN A 104 -7.93 20.08 -1.29
C ASN A 104 -8.38 19.71 -2.73
N ARG A 105 -7.76 18.69 -3.34
CA ARG A 105 -8.05 18.32 -4.74
C ARG A 105 -8.80 17.00 -4.89
N PHE A 106 -8.80 16.14 -3.87
CA PHE A 106 -9.29 14.79 -4.01
C PHE A 106 -10.55 14.52 -3.18
N ASP A 107 -11.49 13.79 -3.76
CA ASP A 107 -12.70 13.32 -3.07
C ASP A 107 -12.38 12.07 -2.24
N LEU A 108 -11.39 11.27 -2.67
CA LEU A 108 -10.89 10.09 -1.98
C LEU A 108 -9.36 10.08 -2.00
N VAL A 109 -8.76 9.71 -0.89
CA VAL A 109 -7.34 9.34 -0.81
C VAL A 109 -7.27 7.87 -0.45
N VAL A 110 -6.56 7.07 -1.22
CA VAL A 110 -6.27 5.66 -0.89
C VAL A 110 -4.79 5.49 -0.60
N SER A 111 -4.46 4.58 0.31
CA SER A 111 -3.10 4.09 0.54
C SER A 111 -3.19 2.64 0.97
N LEU A 112 -2.95 1.75 0.04
CA LEU A 112 -3.23 0.32 0.15
C LEU A 112 -1.94 -0.51 0.06
N GLY A 113 -2.04 -1.83 0.10
CA GLY A 113 -0.88 -2.70 -0.07
C GLY A 113 0.19 -2.54 1.01
N ASN A 114 -0.22 -2.23 2.24
CA ASN A 114 0.70 -2.09 3.38
C ASN A 114 1.64 -0.86 3.33
N THR A 115 1.34 0.14 2.51
CA THR A 115 2.20 1.31 2.27
C THR A 115 2.56 2.05 3.55
N LEU A 116 1.56 2.40 4.40
CA LEU A 116 1.81 3.21 5.59
C LEU A 116 2.66 2.49 6.65
N ALA A 117 2.70 1.16 6.65
CA ALA A 117 3.58 0.39 7.52
C ALA A 117 5.08 0.53 7.16
N ASN A 118 5.40 1.08 6.00
CA ASN A 118 6.78 1.43 5.63
C ASN A 118 7.23 2.79 6.19
N ILE A 119 6.33 3.55 6.82
CA ILE A 119 6.63 4.88 7.35
C ILE A 119 7.01 4.75 8.83
N PRO A 120 8.19 5.25 9.24
CA PRO A 120 8.60 5.21 10.65
C PRO A 120 7.61 5.89 11.60
N PHE A 121 7.50 5.39 12.82
CA PHE A 121 6.65 5.97 13.89
C PHE A 121 6.87 7.48 14.06
N THR A 122 8.09 7.96 13.87
CA THR A 122 8.44 9.39 13.96
C THR A 122 7.92 10.25 12.80
N LYS A 123 7.44 9.64 11.72
CA LYS A 123 6.99 10.34 10.51
C LYS A 123 5.51 10.10 10.17
N ILE A 124 4.84 9.14 10.83
CA ILE A 124 3.48 8.74 10.46
C ILE A 124 2.47 9.88 10.65
N GLU A 125 2.54 10.61 11.76
CA GLU A 125 1.65 11.73 12.04
C GLU A 125 1.71 12.78 10.94
N LYS A 126 2.92 13.18 10.54
CA LYS A 126 3.14 14.14 9.44
C LYS A 126 2.57 13.61 8.11
N SER A 127 2.72 12.32 7.86
CA SER A 127 2.18 11.67 6.64
C SER A 127 0.65 11.68 6.66
N VAL A 128 0.02 11.27 7.76
CA VAL A 128 -1.44 11.25 7.89
C VAL A 128 -2.05 12.66 7.80
N VAL A 129 -1.40 13.67 8.39
CA VAL A 129 -1.79 15.09 8.21
C VAL A 129 -1.71 15.51 6.74
N LYS A 130 -0.72 15.01 5.98
CA LYS A 130 -0.67 15.26 4.53
C LYS A 130 -1.84 14.62 3.81
N LEU A 131 -2.16 13.35 4.09
CA LEU A 131 -3.32 12.68 3.51
C LEU A 131 -4.62 13.46 3.78
N PHE A 132 -4.80 13.97 5.00
CA PHE A 132 -5.92 14.82 5.35
C PHE A 132 -5.98 16.11 4.50
N LYS A 133 -4.84 16.75 4.27
CA LYS A 133 -4.75 17.98 3.48
C LYS A 133 -4.99 17.78 1.98
N LEU A 134 -4.74 16.59 1.45
CA LEU A 134 -5.03 16.24 0.05
C LEU A 134 -6.54 16.23 -0.24
N LEU A 135 -7.35 15.84 0.76
CA LEU A 135 -8.79 15.70 0.61
C LEU A 135 -9.49 17.06 0.46
N LYS A 136 -10.54 17.11 -0.32
CA LYS A 136 -11.55 18.17 -0.31
C LYS A 136 -12.35 18.13 1.00
N LYS A 137 -13.12 19.16 1.29
CA LYS A 137 -14.14 19.12 2.33
C LYS A 137 -15.10 17.93 2.07
N ASP A 138 -15.44 17.18 3.11
CA ASP A 138 -16.26 15.96 3.05
C ASP A 138 -15.61 14.80 2.27
N GLY A 139 -14.32 14.91 1.94
CA GLY A 139 -13.53 13.85 1.32
C GLY A 139 -13.31 12.68 2.27
N ARG A 140 -12.85 11.56 1.74
CA ARG A 140 -12.69 10.30 2.47
C ARG A 140 -11.29 9.73 2.30
N VAL A 141 -10.85 8.96 3.28
CA VAL A 141 -9.61 8.21 3.20
C VAL A 141 -9.88 6.72 3.34
N LEU A 142 -9.20 5.90 2.56
CA LEU A 142 -9.20 4.44 2.65
C LEU A 142 -7.76 3.96 2.77
N ILE A 143 -7.44 3.33 3.89
CA ILE A 143 -6.10 2.81 4.16
C ILE A 143 -6.17 1.31 4.41
N GLN A 144 -5.18 0.56 3.92
CA GLN A 144 -5.04 -0.86 4.24
C GLN A 144 -3.58 -1.15 4.60
N ILE A 145 -3.39 -1.69 5.78
CA ILE A 145 -2.14 -2.33 6.23
C ILE A 145 -2.46 -3.75 6.68
N LEU A 146 -1.43 -4.56 6.86
CA LEU A 146 -1.60 -5.89 7.48
C LEU A 146 -1.97 -5.75 8.96
N ASN A 147 -2.68 -6.76 9.50
CA ASN A 147 -2.97 -6.82 10.92
C ASN A 147 -1.73 -7.22 11.72
N TYR A 148 -0.99 -6.23 12.18
CA TYR A 148 0.24 -6.45 12.93
C TYR A 148 0.00 -6.95 14.35
N GLU A 149 -1.18 -6.78 14.94
CA GLU A 149 -1.55 -7.38 16.22
C GLU A 149 -1.48 -8.90 16.12
N ARG A 150 -2.05 -9.47 15.05
CA ARG A 150 -1.99 -10.90 14.76
C ARG A 150 -0.57 -11.36 14.42
N ILE A 151 0.10 -10.68 13.49
CA ILE A 151 1.45 -11.04 13.02
C ILE A 151 2.46 -11.08 14.18
N LEU A 152 2.43 -10.09 15.08
CA LEU A 152 3.33 -10.04 16.25
C LEU A 152 3.01 -11.11 17.28
N LYS A 153 1.76 -11.56 17.38
CA LYS A 153 1.34 -12.62 18.28
C LYS A 153 1.72 -14.00 17.74
N GLU A 154 1.42 -14.27 16.48
CA GLU A 154 1.67 -15.58 15.85
C GLU A 154 3.15 -15.80 15.56
N LYS A 155 3.89 -14.74 15.24
CA LYS A 155 5.34 -14.76 14.93
C LYS A 155 5.71 -15.77 13.84
N GLU A 156 4.80 -16.00 12.90
CA GLU A 156 5.12 -16.79 11.72
C GLU A 156 6.15 -16.06 10.86
N ARG A 157 7.32 -16.67 10.68
CA ARG A 157 8.40 -16.05 9.93
C ARG A 157 8.14 -16.07 8.43
N ILE A 158 7.65 -17.19 7.89
CA ILE A 158 7.43 -17.34 6.45
C ILE A 158 6.04 -16.81 6.10
N VAL A 159 6.01 -15.75 5.31
CA VAL A 159 4.75 -15.16 4.82
C VAL A 159 4.18 -16.02 3.70
N ASN A 160 5.00 -16.34 2.71
CA ASN A 160 4.67 -17.29 1.64
C ASN A 160 5.90 -17.69 0.83
N ILE A 161 5.73 -18.72 0.02
CA ILE A 161 6.66 -19.17 -1.01
C ILE A 161 5.90 -19.20 -2.32
N THR A 162 6.40 -18.48 -3.32
CA THR A 162 5.79 -18.42 -4.66
C THR A 162 6.82 -18.91 -5.68
N LYS A 163 6.40 -19.82 -6.58
CA LYS A 163 7.17 -20.19 -7.77
C LYS A 163 6.52 -19.56 -9.00
N LYS A 164 7.29 -18.90 -9.83
CA LYS A 164 6.90 -18.38 -11.14
C LYS A 164 8.01 -18.68 -12.13
N ASP A 165 7.68 -19.43 -13.17
CA ASP A 165 8.66 -19.99 -14.09
C ASP A 165 9.71 -20.84 -13.30
N ASP A 166 10.99 -20.56 -13.45
CA ASP A 166 12.08 -21.21 -12.71
C ASP A 166 12.55 -20.41 -11.50
N GLU A 167 11.87 -19.30 -11.17
CA GLU A 167 12.22 -18.43 -10.06
C GLU A 167 11.35 -18.71 -8.82
N TYR A 168 11.99 -18.79 -7.66
CA TYR A 168 11.36 -18.88 -6.35
C TYR A 168 11.47 -17.56 -5.62
N PHE A 169 10.37 -17.15 -4.97
CA PHE A 169 10.28 -15.98 -4.11
C PHE A 169 9.83 -16.43 -2.73
N ILE A 170 10.70 -16.30 -1.73
CA ILE A 170 10.36 -16.53 -0.33
C ILE A 170 10.24 -15.18 0.36
N ARG A 171 9.05 -14.89 0.88
CA ARG A 171 8.79 -13.69 1.69
C ARG A 171 8.74 -14.08 3.16
N PHE A 172 9.50 -13.39 3.99
CA PHE A 172 9.59 -13.73 5.40
C PHE A 172 9.92 -12.51 6.27
N TYR A 173 9.62 -12.62 7.56
CA TYR A 173 9.92 -11.61 8.57
C TYR A 173 11.08 -12.03 9.47
N ASP A 174 11.91 -11.05 9.85
CA ASP A 174 12.72 -11.10 11.04
C ASP A 174 12.10 -10.17 12.08
N PHE A 175 11.80 -10.72 13.27
CA PHE A 175 11.15 -10.00 14.36
C PHE A 175 12.19 -9.33 15.22
N GLU A 176 12.14 -8.02 15.33
CA GLU A 176 12.96 -7.19 16.19
C GLU A 176 12.14 -6.67 17.40
N LYS A 177 12.77 -5.94 18.34
CA LYS A 177 12.06 -5.48 19.55
C LYS A 177 10.93 -4.49 19.27
N LYS A 178 11.07 -3.63 18.27
CA LYS A 178 10.13 -2.53 17.96
C LYS A 178 9.67 -2.49 16.52
N ASP A 179 10.36 -3.14 15.63
CA ASP A 179 10.04 -3.18 14.21
C ASP A 179 10.21 -4.59 13.64
N LEU A 180 9.87 -4.75 12.38
CA LEU A 180 10.05 -5.97 11.62
C LEU A 180 10.98 -5.68 10.46
N THR A 181 11.82 -6.64 10.11
CA THR A 181 12.48 -6.64 8.82
C THR A 181 11.72 -7.58 7.89
N PHE A 182 11.17 -7.03 6.80
CA PHE A 182 10.56 -7.80 5.74
C PHE A 182 11.58 -8.13 4.69
N ASN A 183 11.69 -9.40 4.35
CA ASN A 183 12.67 -9.94 3.44
C ASN A 183 12.01 -10.60 2.23
N ILE A 184 12.62 -10.43 1.06
CA ILE A 184 12.32 -11.22 -0.13
C ILE A 184 13.63 -11.88 -0.56
N LEU A 185 13.65 -13.22 -0.52
CA LEU A 185 14.71 -14.03 -1.09
C LEU A 185 14.23 -14.55 -2.45
N LYS A 186 14.95 -14.16 -3.50
CA LYS A 186 14.74 -14.62 -4.87
C LYS A 186 15.88 -15.55 -5.26
N PHE A 187 15.59 -16.69 -5.87
CA PHE A 187 16.59 -17.60 -6.42
C PHE A 187 16.01 -18.48 -7.54
N ASN A 188 16.87 -19.00 -8.38
CA ASN A 188 16.52 -20.01 -9.38
C ASN A 188 16.99 -21.38 -8.87
N ALA A 189 16.14 -22.41 -8.96
CA ALA A 189 16.43 -23.76 -8.44
C ALA A 189 17.66 -24.39 -9.14
N ASP A 190 17.83 -24.15 -10.44
CA ASP A 190 18.91 -24.73 -11.24
C ASP A 190 20.25 -23.96 -11.11
N GLN A 191 20.18 -22.74 -10.55
CA GLN A 191 21.34 -21.85 -10.37
C GLN A 191 21.36 -21.27 -8.96
N THR A 192 21.49 -22.11 -7.95
CA THR A 192 21.45 -21.73 -6.53
C THR A 192 22.53 -20.72 -6.11
N SER A 193 23.58 -20.53 -6.92
CA SER A 193 24.59 -19.48 -6.73
C SER A 193 24.04 -18.07 -7.01
N ARG A 194 22.97 -17.94 -7.79
CA ARG A 194 22.30 -16.67 -8.11
C ARG A 194 21.10 -16.46 -7.19
N LYS A 195 21.38 -16.02 -5.98
CA LYS A 195 20.35 -15.62 -5.01
C LYS A 195 20.42 -14.14 -4.74
N GLU A 196 19.27 -13.50 -4.65
CA GLU A 196 19.12 -12.11 -4.25
C GLU A 196 18.30 -12.03 -2.98
N LEU A 197 18.81 -11.35 -1.97
CA LEU A 197 18.08 -11.02 -0.74
C LEU A 197 17.93 -9.52 -0.65
N ILE A 198 16.70 -9.03 -0.63
CA ILE A 198 16.38 -7.64 -0.37
C ILE A 198 15.56 -7.53 0.90
N SER A 199 15.77 -6.46 1.65
CA SER A 199 15.17 -6.27 2.98
C SER A 199 14.73 -4.84 3.19
N THR A 200 13.61 -4.67 3.87
CA THR A 200 13.08 -3.36 4.26
C THR A 200 12.52 -3.40 5.68
N LYS A 201 12.55 -2.26 6.37
CA LYS A 201 11.93 -2.14 7.68
C LYS A 201 10.44 -1.88 7.57
N ILE A 202 9.67 -2.57 8.41
CA ILE A 202 8.25 -2.41 8.60
C ILE A 202 7.99 -1.95 10.03
N PHE A 203 7.09 -1.01 10.18
CA PHE A 203 6.66 -0.45 11.45
C PHE A 203 5.25 -0.98 11.77
N PRO A 204 5.13 -1.91 12.74
CA PRO A 204 3.91 -2.67 12.98
C PRO A 204 2.90 -1.85 13.82
N TYR A 205 2.12 -1.01 13.16
CA TYR A 205 1.07 -0.21 13.80
C TYR A 205 -0.07 -1.08 14.25
N THR A 206 -0.47 -0.94 15.52
CA THR A 206 -1.70 -1.51 16.06
C THR A 206 -2.94 -0.72 15.60
N SER A 207 -4.10 -1.35 15.64
CA SER A 207 -5.38 -0.70 15.31
C SER A 207 -5.64 0.53 16.18
N LYS A 208 -5.30 0.44 17.47
CA LYS A 208 -5.43 1.54 18.44
C LYS A 208 -4.53 2.73 18.11
N GLU A 209 -3.24 2.48 17.83
CA GLU A 209 -2.28 3.52 17.44
C GLU A 209 -2.69 4.17 16.13
N PHE A 210 -3.09 3.36 15.15
CA PHE A 210 -3.49 3.85 13.84
C PHE A 210 -4.73 4.73 13.93
N LYS A 211 -5.78 4.27 14.65
CA LYS A 211 -6.99 5.06 14.90
C LYS A 211 -6.69 6.37 15.62
N LYS A 212 -5.76 6.37 16.59
CA LYS A 212 -5.34 7.57 17.31
C LYS A 212 -4.73 8.60 16.37
N VAL A 213 -3.74 8.21 15.55
CA VAL A 213 -3.05 9.11 14.62
C VAL A 213 -4.02 9.74 13.61
N PHE A 214 -4.98 8.97 13.07
CA PHE A 214 -5.99 9.51 12.16
C PHE A 214 -6.96 10.47 12.86
N LYS A 215 -7.38 10.16 14.10
CA LYS A 215 -8.23 11.05 14.90
C LYS A 215 -7.52 12.38 15.19
N GLU A 216 -6.26 12.35 15.57
CA GLU A 216 -5.43 13.53 15.86
C GLU A 216 -5.18 14.39 14.62
N ALA A 217 -5.10 13.79 13.43
CA ALA A 217 -5.02 14.50 12.16
C ALA A 217 -6.33 15.21 11.75
N GLY A 218 -7.47 14.96 12.46
CA GLY A 218 -8.76 15.59 12.22
C GLY A 218 -9.80 14.72 11.52
N PHE A 219 -9.48 13.46 11.22
CA PHE A 219 -10.45 12.54 10.62
C PHE A 219 -11.59 12.19 11.59
N LYS A 220 -12.80 12.06 11.04
CA LYS A 220 -14.03 11.73 11.75
C LYS A 220 -14.62 10.44 11.21
N LYS A 221 -15.61 9.86 11.93
CA LYS A 221 -16.32 8.64 11.51
C LYS A 221 -15.34 7.53 11.07
N ILE A 222 -14.38 7.23 11.94
CA ILE A 222 -13.36 6.22 11.65
C ILE A 222 -13.95 4.82 11.83
N GLU A 223 -14.08 4.10 10.73
CA GLU A 223 -14.50 2.70 10.67
C GLU A 223 -13.28 1.80 10.43
N LEU A 224 -13.29 0.62 11.06
CA LEU A 224 -12.24 -0.39 10.89
C LEU A 224 -12.86 -1.67 10.34
N PHE A 225 -12.21 -2.24 9.31
CA PHE A 225 -12.56 -3.50 8.70
C PHE A 225 -11.35 -4.45 8.67
N GLY A 226 -11.61 -5.75 8.66
CA GLY A 226 -10.60 -6.80 8.59
C GLY A 226 -10.13 -7.12 7.17
N SER A 227 -10.77 -6.52 6.17
CA SER A 227 -10.47 -6.69 4.75
C SER A 227 -11.22 -5.66 3.90
N LEU A 228 -10.84 -5.51 2.64
CA LEU A 228 -11.48 -4.58 1.70
C LEU A 228 -12.92 -5.00 1.28
N ASP A 229 -13.37 -6.20 1.62
CA ASP A 229 -14.77 -6.63 1.48
C ASP A 229 -15.65 -6.22 2.66
N LYS A 230 -15.13 -5.32 3.52
CA LYS A 230 -15.82 -4.73 4.68
C LYS A 230 -16.20 -5.71 5.78
N LYS A 231 -15.54 -6.86 5.89
CA LYS A 231 -15.71 -7.71 7.07
C LYS A 231 -15.30 -6.94 8.33
N PRO A 232 -16.02 -7.08 9.46
CA PRO A 232 -15.62 -6.43 10.71
C PRO A 232 -14.16 -6.75 11.08
N PHE A 233 -13.45 -5.75 11.61
CA PHE A 233 -12.08 -5.98 12.09
C PHE A 233 -12.10 -6.73 13.42
N ASP A 234 -11.30 -7.77 13.48
CA ASP A 234 -10.96 -8.52 14.69
C ASP A 234 -9.44 -8.62 14.79
N GLU A 235 -8.87 -8.16 15.92
CA GLU A 235 -7.42 -8.11 16.12
C GLU A 235 -6.71 -9.46 16.09
N LYS A 236 -7.45 -10.56 16.34
CA LYS A 236 -6.89 -11.93 16.44
C LYS A 236 -6.99 -12.70 15.13
N THR A 237 -8.00 -12.42 14.31
CA THR A 237 -8.35 -13.27 13.16
C THR A 237 -8.29 -12.56 11.82
N SER A 238 -8.43 -11.23 11.78
CA SER A 238 -8.37 -10.47 10.53
C SER A 238 -6.97 -10.55 9.89
N ASN A 239 -6.92 -10.62 8.57
CA ASN A 239 -5.65 -10.55 7.83
C ASN A 239 -5.13 -9.12 7.70
N ASP A 240 -6.05 -8.19 7.50
CA ASP A 240 -5.75 -6.77 7.30
C ASP A 240 -6.34 -5.90 8.41
N LEU A 241 -5.81 -4.70 8.51
CA LEU A 241 -6.44 -3.57 9.16
C LEU A 241 -6.78 -2.56 8.06
N VAL A 242 -8.05 -2.43 7.74
CA VAL A 242 -8.58 -1.44 6.80
C VAL A 242 -9.26 -0.33 7.58
N LEU A 243 -8.79 0.90 7.37
CA LEU A 243 -9.36 2.11 7.97
C LEU A 243 -10.05 2.94 6.90
N PHE A 244 -11.33 3.27 7.14
CA PHE A 244 -12.10 4.18 6.31
C PHE A 244 -12.60 5.34 7.17
N ALA A 245 -12.35 6.57 6.73
CA ALA A 245 -12.69 7.74 7.54
C ALA A 245 -13.02 8.95 6.68
N HIS A 246 -13.64 9.97 7.31
CA HIS A 246 -14.07 11.22 6.69
C HIS A 246 -13.22 12.40 7.16
N ARG A 247 -12.95 13.33 6.24
CA ARG A 247 -12.38 14.64 6.57
C ARG A 247 -13.42 15.54 7.24
#